data_716f74eefbfaa31f474a9c76c82e69b3
#
_entry.id   716f74eefbfaa31f474a9c76c82e69b3
#
_cell.length_a   1.000
_cell.length_b   1.000
_cell.length_c   1.000
_cell.angle_alpha   90.00
_cell.angle_beta   90.00
_cell.angle_gamma   90.00
#
_symmetry.space_group_name_H-M   'P 1'
#
loop_
_entity.id
_entity.type
_entity.pdbx_description
1 polymer ?
#
loop_
_entity_poly.entity_id
_entity_poly.type
_entity_poly.pdbx_seq_one_letter_code
_entity_poly.pdbx_strand_id
1 'polypeptide(L)'
;EIRLSLVGSEMCIRDSNMTMTIMSAAREVSALGDDTDMAALCKAISSGSLRGARGNSGVILSQLFRGFTKSIKEEQVLDIPVLTRAFEKAVETAYKAVMKPKEGTILTVAKGMSDRALELCDDTEDLVYFCEEVIKEGDRVLDLTPEMLPVLKQAGVVDSGGQGLMQVLKGAYEAFLGKEIDWTVTETAAPAGAPFAGSQETVLEESDIKFGYCTE
;
A
#
# COMPACT_ATOMS: atom_id res chain seq x y z
N GLU A 1 5.32 -25.93 -10.97
CA GLU A 1 6.03 -25.68 -9.70
C GLU A 1 6.87 -24.38 -9.76
N ILE A 2 7.65 -24.14 -10.82
CA ILE A 2 8.48 -22.92 -10.96
C ILE A 2 7.64 -21.63 -10.97
N ARG A 3 6.45 -21.62 -11.58
CA ARG A 3 5.55 -20.44 -11.61
C ARG A 3 4.96 -20.11 -10.24
N LEU A 4 4.61 -21.11 -9.44
CA LEU A 4 4.11 -20.90 -8.06
C LEU A 4 5.20 -20.36 -7.13
N SER A 5 6.45 -20.81 -7.32
CA SER A 5 7.61 -20.29 -6.57
C SER A 5 7.90 -18.82 -6.89
N LEU A 6 7.78 -18.42 -8.18
CA LEU A 6 7.96 -17.03 -8.61
C LEU A 6 6.86 -16.12 -8.03
N VAL A 7 5.60 -16.54 -8.04
CA VAL A 7 4.48 -15.79 -7.46
C VAL A 7 4.68 -15.59 -5.96
N GLY A 8 5.13 -16.59 -5.22
CA GLY A 8 5.43 -16.46 -3.80
C GLY A 8 6.58 -15.47 -3.51
N SER A 9 7.62 -15.46 -4.35
CA SER A 9 8.73 -14.51 -4.21
C SER A 9 8.34 -13.07 -4.55
N GLU A 10 7.50 -12.86 -5.57
CA GLU A 10 6.97 -11.54 -5.93
C GLU A 10 6.05 -10.97 -4.84
N MET A 11 5.20 -11.79 -4.24
CA MET A 11 4.37 -11.37 -3.08
C MET A 11 5.25 -10.90 -1.93
N CYS A 12 6.28 -11.65 -1.56
CA CYS A 12 7.19 -11.30 -0.48
C CYS A 12 7.94 -9.98 -0.77
N ILE A 13 8.38 -9.75 -2.00
CA ILE A 13 9.06 -8.51 -2.42
C ILE A 13 8.09 -7.30 -2.36
N ARG A 14 6.84 -7.45 -2.80
CA ARG A 14 5.85 -6.37 -2.76
C ARG A 14 5.47 -6.00 -1.33
N ASP A 15 5.27 -6.98 -0.47
CA ASP A 15 5.01 -6.75 0.95
C ASP A 15 6.17 -6.02 1.63
N SER A 16 7.41 -6.43 1.36
CA SER A 16 8.61 -5.74 1.86
C SER A 16 8.70 -4.29 1.35
N ASN A 17 8.41 -4.04 0.07
CA ASN A 17 8.42 -2.71 -0.52
C ASN A 17 7.39 -1.79 0.13
N MET A 18 6.17 -2.27 0.36
CA MET A 18 5.12 -1.51 1.02
C MET A 18 5.45 -1.25 2.49
N THR A 19 5.94 -2.26 3.20
CA THR A 19 6.39 -2.13 4.60
C THR A 19 7.48 -1.06 4.72
N MET A 20 8.51 -1.08 3.85
CA MET A 20 9.57 -0.06 3.86
C MET A 20 9.02 1.34 3.60
N THR A 21 8.05 1.47 2.71
CA THR A 21 7.40 2.75 2.39
C THR A 21 6.68 3.32 3.63
N ILE A 22 5.91 2.47 4.33
CA ILE A 22 5.16 2.86 5.53
C ILE A 22 6.11 3.16 6.69
N MET A 23 7.10 2.30 6.93
CA MET A 23 8.08 2.50 8.02
C MET A 23 8.87 3.79 7.84
N SER A 24 9.15 4.19 6.59
CA SER A 24 9.78 5.48 6.32
C SER A 24 8.86 6.65 6.67
N ALA A 25 7.57 6.58 6.33
CA ALA A 25 6.59 7.59 6.73
C ALA A 25 6.43 7.64 8.26
N ALA A 26 6.33 6.49 8.92
CA ALA A 26 6.19 6.38 10.37
C ALA A 26 7.39 7.02 11.11
N ARG A 27 8.62 6.79 10.64
CA ARG A 27 9.82 7.44 11.21
C ARG A 27 9.78 8.96 11.12
N GLU A 28 9.34 9.51 9.98
CA GLU A 28 9.19 10.95 9.81
C GLU A 28 8.11 11.52 10.73
N VAL A 29 7.00 10.80 10.90
CA VAL A 29 5.92 11.19 11.82
C VAL A 29 6.39 11.10 13.26
N SER A 30 7.08 10.03 13.65
CA SER A 30 7.63 9.86 15.01
C SER A 30 8.70 10.89 15.37
N ALA A 31 9.33 11.53 14.38
CA ALA A 31 10.28 12.61 14.61
C ALA A 31 9.60 13.97 14.88
N LEU A 32 8.26 14.05 14.67
CA LEU A 32 7.47 15.22 15.02
C LEU A 32 7.11 15.17 16.51
N GLY A 33 7.04 16.33 17.17
CA GLY A 33 6.54 16.39 18.55
C GLY A 33 5.02 16.31 18.64
N ASP A 34 4.51 16.16 19.88
CA ASP A 34 3.08 16.00 20.15
C ASP A 34 2.23 17.23 19.76
N ASP A 35 2.82 18.43 19.70
CA ASP A 35 2.17 19.69 19.30
C ASP A 35 2.24 19.96 17.79
N THR A 36 2.29 18.91 16.98
CA THR A 36 2.43 19.04 15.52
C THR A 36 1.09 19.43 14.86
N ASP A 37 1.13 20.43 13.97
CA ASP A 37 -0.02 20.79 13.15
C ASP A 37 -0.32 19.78 12.04
N MET A 38 -1.55 19.79 11.53
CA MET A 38 -1.99 18.89 10.46
C MET A 38 -1.13 19.03 9.20
N ALA A 39 -0.67 20.24 8.89
CA ALA A 39 0.14 20.49 7.68
C ALA A 39 1.53 19.84 7.79
N ALA A 40 2.17 19.91 8.96
CA ALA A 40 3.46 19.25 9.22
C ALA A 40 3.32 17.73 9.22
N LEU A 41 2.25 17.20 9.83
CA LEU A 41 1.92 15.75 9.80
C LEU A 41 1.73 15.26 8.37
N CYS A 42 0.91 15.93 7.59
CA CYS A 42 0.67 15.59 6.17
C CYS A 42 1.95 15.64 5.34
N LYS A 43 2.82 16.63 5.60
CA LYS A 43 4.12 16.73 4.95
C LYS A 43 5.04 15.57 5.32
N ALA A 44 5.09 15.18 6.59
CA ALA A 44 5.89 14.04 7.05
C ALA A 44 5.43 12.73 6.42
N ILE A 45 4.12 12.45 6.39
CA ILE A 45 3.56 11.26 5.74
C ILE A 45 3.91 11.24 4.25
N SER A 46 3.61 12.33 3.53
CA SER A 46 3.84 12.41 2.09
C SER A 46 5.33 12.31 1.71
N SER A 47 6.20 13.06 2.39
CA SER A 47 7.63 13.06 2.08
C SER A 47 8.33 11.80 2.58
N GLY A 48 7.94 11.29 3.74
CA GLY A 48 8.49 10.07 4.32
C GLY A 48 8.16 8.84 3.46
N SER A 49 6.89 8.69 3.06
CA SER A 49 6.48 7.59 2.17
C SER A 49 7.18 7.65 0.83
N LEU A 50 7.34 8.83 0.24
CA LEU A 50 8.02 8.99 -1.06
C LEU A 50 9.51 8.64 -0.97
N ARG A 51 10.21 9.04 0.10
CA ARG A 51 11.63 8.69 0.31
C ARG A 51 11.83 7.20 0.55
N GLY A 52 10.89 6.56 1.24
CA GLY A 52 10.91 5.13 1.50
C GLY A 52 10.35 4.26 0.39
N ALA A 53 9.77 4.85 -0.65
CA ALA A 53 9.13 4.11 -1.74
C ALA A 53 10.12 3.18 -2.46
N ARG A 54 9.74 1.91 -2.59
CA ARG A 54 10.49 0.88 -3.31
C ARG A 54 9.55 0.11 -4.22
N GLY A 55 10.01 -0.22 -5.41
CA GLY A 55 9.22 -0.92 -6.41
C GLY A 55 7.94 -0.18 -6.81
N ASN A 56 7.15 -0.76 -7.68
CA ASN A 56 5.90 -0.16 -8.15
C ASN A 56 4.85 -0.02 -7.04
N SER A 57 4.70 -1.03 -6.18
CA SER A 57 3.72 -1.02 -5.08
C SER A 57 4.01 0.08 -4.05
N GLY A 58 5.28 0.27 -3.67
CA GLY A 58 5.68 1.34 -2.76
C GLY A 58 5.48 2.73 -3.37
N VAL A 59 5.79 2.90 -4.66
CA VAL A 59 5.55 4.17 -5.37
C VAL A 59 4.06 4.48 -5.44
N ILE A 60 3.21 3.52 -5.81
CA ILE A 60 1.75 3.73 -5.88
C ILE A 60 1.20 4.08 -4.49
N LEU A 61 1.61 3.35 -3.44
CA LEU A 61 1.20 3.64 -2.07
C LEU A 61 1.62 5.05 -1.65
N SER A 62 2.84 5.49 -1.99
CA SER A 62 3.30 6.86 -1.70
C SER A 62 2.46 7.93 -2.43
N GLN A 63 1.97 7.64 -3.63
CA GLN A 63 1.09 8.55 -4.36
C GLN A 63 -0.34 8.58 -3.79
N LEU A 64 -0.85 7.45 -3.29
CA LEU A 64 -2.10 7.41 -2.53
C LEU A 64 -2.00 8.30 -1.28
N PHE A 65 -0.95 8.14 -0.47
CA PHE A 65 -0.70 9.01 0.68
C PHE A 65 -0.55 10.47 0.30
N ARG A 66 0.17 10.77 -0.77
CA ARG A 66 0.36 12.14 -1.25
C ARG A 66 -0.96 12.80 -1.65
N GLY A 67 -1.83 12.07 -2.36
CA GLY A 67 -3.14 12.58 -2.73
C GLY A 67 -4.03 12.81 -1.52
N PHE A 68 -4.08 11.84 -0.61
CA PHE A 68 -4.85 11.90 0.63
C PHE A 68 -4.41 13.09 1.51
N THR A 69 -3.14 13.18 1.84
CA THR A 69 -2.58 14.25 2.68
C THR A 69 -2.73 15.64 2.06
N LYS A 70 -2.67 15.74 0.72
CA LYS A 70 -2.90 17.00 0.03
C LYS A 70 -4.31 17.53 0.22
N SER A 71 -5.30 16.64 0.35
CA SER A 71 -6.70 17.03 0.57
C SER A 71 -6.96 17.51 1.99
N ILE A 72 -6.32 16.89 3.00
CA ILE A 72 -6.62 17.13 4.41
C ILE A 72 -5.69 18.15 5.10
N LYS A 73 -4.61 18.59 4.45
CA LYS A 73 -3.56 19.41 5.09
C LYS A 73 -4.03 20.75 5.67
N GLU A 74 -5.12 21.32 5.17
CA GLU A 74 -5.67 22.61 5.59
C GLU A 74 -6.93 22.46 6.46
N GLU A 75 -7.37 21.21 6.66
CA GLU A 75 -8.56 20.89 7.43
C GLU A 75 -8.22 20.79 8.93
N GLN A 76 -9.12 21.29 9.76
CA GLN A 76 -8.98 21.21 11.23
C GLN A 76 -9.74 20.01 11.82
N VAL A 77 -10.75 19.53 11.10
CA VAL A 77 -11.58 18.40 11.51
C VAL A 77 -11.70 17.44 10.31
N LEU A 78 -11.53 16.16 10.57
CA LEU A 78 -11.71 15.12 9.57
C LEU A 78 -13.13 14.55 9.73
N ASP A 79 -14.06 15.08 8.97
CA ASP A 79 -15.42 14.58 8.82
C ASP A 79 -15.55 13.68 7.58
N ILE A 80 -16.72 13.06 7.40
CA ILE A 80 -16.98 12.15 6.28
C ILE A 80 -16.80 12.84 4.91
N PRO A 81 -17.32 14.05 4.67
CA PRO A 81 -17.09 14.77 3.40
C PRO A 81 -15.61 15.05 3.13
N VAL A 82 -14.83 15.40 4.16
CA VAL A 82 -13.38 15.62 4.03
C VAL A 82 -12.66 14.32 3.67
N LEU A 83 -12.98 13.22 4.36
CA LEU A 83 -12.39 11.91 4.09
C LEU A 83 -12.76 11.40 2.71
N THR A 84 -13.99 11.57 2.27
CA THR A 84 -14.44 11.19 0.92
C THR A 84 -13.60 11.90 -0.14
N ARG A 85 -13.47 13.24 -0.04
CA ARG A 85 -12.60 14.01 -0.95
C ARG A 85 -11.14 13.57 -0.89
N ALA A 86 -10.68 13.15 0.29
CA ALA A 86 -9.32 12.68 0.48
C ALA A 86 -9.09 11.32 -0.23
N PHE A 87 -10.05 10.39 -0.16
CA PHE A 87 -10.01 9.13 -0.92
C PHE A 87 -10.02 9.37 -2.42
N GLU A 88 -10.93 10.21 -2.92
CA GLU A 88 -10.97 10.58 -4.35
C GLU A 88 -9.63 11.17 -4.82
N LYS A 89 -9.06 12.09 -4.03
CA LYS A 89 -7.79 12.74 -4.37
C LYS A 89 -6.61 11.78 -4.31
N ALA A 90 -6.63 10.83 -3.39
CA ALA A 90 -5.63 9.76 -3.32
C ALA A 90 -5.65 8.93 -4.60
N VAL A 91 -6.83 8.45 -5.00
CA VAL A 91 -7.02 7.63 -6.22
C VAL A 91 -6.62 8.43 -7.47
N GLU A 92 -7.12 9.65 -7.64
CA GLU A 92 -6.76 10.51 -8.76
C GLU A 92 -5.24 10.69 -8.90
N THR A 93 -4.56 10.93 -7.78
CA THR A 93 -3.12 11.16 -7.76
C THR A 93 -2.36 9.89 -8.13
N ALA A 94 -2.77 8.73 -7.61
CA ALA A 94 -2.14 7.46 -7.91
C ALA A 94 -2.36 7.03 -9.38
N TYR A 95 -3.57 7.19 -9.92
CA TYR A 95 -3.83 6.89 -11.34
C TYR A 95 -3.02 7.79 -12.29
N LYS A 96 -2.83 9.07 -11.95
CA LYS A 96 -1.99 10.00 -12.75
C LYS A 96 -0.51 9.63 -12.73
N ALA A 97 -0.05 8.97 -11.68
CA ALA A 97 1.35 8.56 -11.55
C ALA A 97 1.69 7.30 -12.36
N VAL A 98 0.68 6.52 -12.76
CA VAL A 98 0.86 5.27 -13.49
C VAL A 98 0.52 5.46 -14.96
N MET A 99 1.50 5.27 -15.86
CA MET A 99 1.29 5.48 -17.30
C MET A 99 0.25 4.52 -17.91
N LYS A 100 0.16 3.29 -17.42
CA LYS A 100 -0.77 2.27 -17.91
C LYS A 100 -1.40 1.54 -16.71
N PRO A 101 -2.41 2.14 -16.07
CA PRO A 101 -3.08 1.49 -14.95
C PRO A 101 -3.76 0.19 -15.42
N LYS A 102 -3.60 -0.87 -14.64
CA LYS A 102 -4.23 -2.17 -14.88
C LYS A 102 -5.31 -2.39 -13.83
N GLU A 103 -6.46 -2.89 -14.28
CA GLU A 103 -7.52 -3.33 -13.36
C GLU A 103 -7.12 -4.63 -12.65
N GLY A 104 -7.69 -4.86 -11.47
CA GLY A 104 -7.32 -6.01 -10.61
C GLY A 104 -6.04 -5.79 -9.80
N THR A 105 -5.66 -4.54 -9.55
CA THR A 105 -4.47 -4.16 -8.78
C THR A 105 -4.84 -3.29 -7.58
N ILE A 106 -3.85 -2.89 -6.78
CA ILE A 106 -3.98 -1.90 -5.69
C ILE A 106 -4.80 -0.66 -6.09
N LEU A 107 -4.69 -0.22 -7.35
CA LEU A 107 -5.45 0.94 -7.86
C LEU A 107 -6.94 0.64 -7.92
N THR A 108 -7.33 -0.57 -8.33
CA THR A 108 -8.72 -1.00 -8.39
C THR A 108 -9.32 -1.10 -6.99
N VAL A 109 -8.57 -1.63 -6.03
CA VAL A 109 -8.99 -1.70 -4.62
C VAL A 109 -9.20 -0.29 -4.07
N ALA A 110 -8.21 0.60 -4.23
CA ALA A 110 -8.30 1.99 -3.79
C ALA A 110 -9.49 2.73 -4.43
N LYS A 111 -9.76 2.47 -5.71
CA LYS A 111 -10.91 3.06 -6.42
C LYS A 111 -12.24 2.56 -5.86
N GLY A 112 -12.40 1.25 -5.66
CA GLY A 112 -13.63 0.70 -5.07
C GLY A 112 -13.94 1.28 -3.69
N MET A 113 -12.90 1.46 -2.87
CA MET A 113 -13.04 2.14 -1.57
C MET A 113 -13.48 3.61 -1.71
N SER A 114 -12.90 4.34 -2.67
CA SER A 114 -13.27 5.73 -2.95
C SER A 114 -14.70 5.86 -3.46
N ASP A 115 -15.11 4.96 -4.35
CA ASP A 115 -16.49 4.92 -4.89
C ASP A 115 -17.48 4.64 -3.74
N ARG A 116 -17.16 3.70 -2.83
CA ARG A 116 -17.99 3.43 -1.64
C ARG A 116 -18.04 4.60 -0.67
N ALA A 117 -16.92 5.27 -0.44
CA ALA A 117 -16.87 6.48 0.38
C ALA A 117 -17.80 7.57 -0.18
N LEU A 118 -17.83 7.73 -1.50
CA LEU A 118 -18.71 8.70 -2.17
C LEU A 118 -20.20 8.33 -2.01
N GLU A 119 -20.55 7.05 -2.13
CA GLU A 119 -21.93 6.57 -1.90
C GLU A 119 -22.39 6.86 -0.46
N LEU A 120 -21.51 6.70 0.53
CA LEU A 120 -21.85 6.87 1.94
C LEU A 120 -21.80 8.31 2.43
N CYS A 121 -21.23 9.22 1.63
CA CYS A 121 -20.96 10.60 2.05
C CYS A 121 -22.21 11.34 2.55
N ASP A 122 -23.36 11.11 1.88
CA ASP A 122 -24.63 11.73 2.22
C ASP A 122 -25.56 10.82 3.06
N ASP A 123 -25.17 9.53 3.25
CA ASP A 123 -26.02 8.52 3.87
C ASP A 123 -25.79 8.37 5.39
N THR A 124 -24.64 8.79 5.89
CA THR A 124 -24.28 8.61 7.31
C THR A 124 -23.46 9.75 7.88
N GLU A 125 -23.66 10.01 9.16
CA GLU A 125 -22.79 10.89 9.97
C GLU A 125 -21.90 10.08 10.92
N ASP A 126 -22.04 8.76 10.97
CA ASP A 126 -21.26 7.87 11.83
C ASP A 126 -19.93 7.52 11.14
N LEU A 127 -18.85 8.11 11.63
CA LEU A 127 -17.50 7.94 11.10
C LEU A 127 -17.00 6.49 11.26
N VAL A 128 -17.38 5.81 12.35
CA VAL A 128 -16.99 4.41 12.58
C VAL A 128 -17.63 3.52 11.54
N TYR A 129 -18.95 3.65 11.36
CA TYR A 129 -19.70 2.92 10.34
C TYR A 129 -19.18 3.20 8.93
N PHE A 130 -18.89 4.48 8.61
CA PHE A 130 -18.30 4.88 7.33
C PHE A 130 -16.97 4.15 7.08
N CYS A 131 -16.05 4.18 8.03
CA CYS A 131 -14.74 3.52 7.88
C CYS A 131 -14.88 2.00 7.72
N GLU A 132 -15.77 1.36 8.48
CA GLU A 132 -16.04 -0.07 8.36
C GLU A 132 -16.55 -0.47 6.98
N GLU A 133 -17.52 0.26 6.45
CA GLU A 133 -18.10 -0.03 5.14
C GLU A 133 -17.11 0.20 4.00
N VAL A 134 -16.29 1.25 4.09
CA VAL A 134 -15.22 1.50 3.11
C VAL A 134 -14.17 0.37 3.14
N ILE A 135 -13.79 -0.11 4.33
CA ILE A 135 -12.85 -1.24 4.48
C ILE A 135 -13.47 -2.54 3.95
N LYS A 136 -14.73 -2.83 4.26
CA LYS A 136 -15.45 -4.01 3.75
C LYS A 136 -15.51 -4.01 2.22
N GLU A 137 -15.77 -2.86 1.61
CA GLU A 137 -15.76 -2.74 0.16
C GLU A 137 -14.36 -2.97 -0.42
N GLY A 138 -13.32 -2.45 0.24
CA GLY A 138 -11.93 -2.74 -0.13
C GLY A 138 -11.61 -4.23 -0.12
N ASP A 139 -12.00 -4.96 0.92
CA ASP A 139 -11.84 -6.43 1.01
C ASP A 139 -12.62 -7.13 -0.11
N ARG A 140 -13.87 -6.73 -0.36
CA ARG A 140 -14.70 -7.29 -1.44
C ARG A 140 -14.03 -7.12 -2.81
N VAL A 141 -13.52 -5.93 -3.11
CA VAL A 141 -12.85 -5.65 -4.38
C VAL A 141 -11.52 -6.41 -4.47
N LEU A 142 -10.79 -6.54 -3.36
CA LEU A 142 -9.56 -7.32 -3.30
C LEU A 142 -9.81 -8.79 -3.67
N ASP A 143 -10.87 -9.40 -3.14
CA ASP A 143 -11.26 -10.78 -3.45
C ASP A 143 -11.65 -10.97 -4.92
N LEU A 144 -12.08 -9.90 -5.60
CA LEU A 144 -12.42 -9.93 -7.04
C LEU A 144 -11.19 -9.73 -7.96
N THR A 145 -10.04 -9.33 -7.45
CA THR A 145 -8.84 -9.08 -8.28
C THR A 145 -8.41 -10.28 -9.14
N PRO A 146 -8.54 -11.56 -8.70
CA PRO A 146 -8.23 -12.72 -9.55
C PRO A 146 -9.13 -12.83 -10.79
N GLU A 147 -10.40 -12.34 -10.69
CA GLU A 147 -11.30 -12.38 -11.85
C GLU A 147 -10.95 -11.29 -12.90
N MET A 148 -10.25 -10.24 -12.48
CA MET A 148 -9.86 -9.11 -13.34
C MET A 148 -8.50 -9.35 -14.01
N LEU A 149 -7.58 -10.10 -13.36
CA LEU A 149 -6.24 -10.38 -13.86
C LEU A 149 -6.03 -11.89 -14.06
N PRO A 150 -5.89 -12.36 -15.31
CA PRO A 150 -5.71 -13.79 -15.61
C PRO A 150 -4.50 -14.42 -14.90
N VAL A 151 -3.44 -13.65 -14.64
CA VAL A 151 -2.25 -14.12 -13.91
C VAL A 151 -2.58 -14.47 -12.47
N LEU A 152 -3.36 -13.62 -11.79
CA LEU A 152 -3.80 -13.86 -10.41
C LEU A 152 -4.76 -15.05 -10.33
N LYS A 153 -5.67 -15.17 -11.31
CA LYS A 153 -6.59 -16.31 -11.41
C LYS A 153 -5.86 -17.63 -11.60
N GLN A 154 -4.84 -17.65 -12.46
CA GLN A 154 -4.01 -18.85 -12.68
C GLN A 154 -3.19 -19.24 -11.45
N ALA A 155 -2.76 -18.25 -10.67
CA ALA A 155 -2.01 -18.45 -9.43
C ALA A 155 -2.92 -18.77 -8.22
N GLY A 156 -4.22 -18.49 -8.29
CA GLY A 156 -5.17 -18.67 -7.19
C GLY A 156 -4.91 -17.70 -6.02
N VAL A 157 -4.43 -16.49 -6.31
CA VAL A 157 -4.07 -15.48 -5.31
C VAL A 157 -4.72 -14.13 -5.63
N VAL A 158 -4.92 -13.30 -4.61
CA VAL A 158 -5.35 -11.90 -4.75
C VAL A 158 -4.16 -10.99 -5.07
N ASP A 159 -4.41 -9.73 -5.46
CA ASP A 159 -3.34 -8.76 -5.67
C ASP A 159 -2.63 -8.43 -4.34
N SER A 160 -1.33 -8.71 -4.27
CA SER A 160 -0.54 -8.45 -3.06
C SER A 160 -0.43 -6.96 -2.72
N GLY A 161 -0.40 -6.09 -3.73
CA GLY A 161 -0.42 -4.64 -3.50
C GLY A 161 -1.73 -4.17 -2.86
N GLY A 162 -2.86 -4.68 -3.36
CA GLY A 162 -4.18 -4.43 -2.76
C GLY A 162 -4.28 -5.00 -1.34
N GLN A 163 -3.76 -6.20 -1.11
CA GLN A 163 -3.72 -6.80 0.22
C GLN A 163 -2.90 -5.95 1.20
N GLY A 164 -1.72 -5.48 0.79
CA GLY A 164 -0.90 -4.59 1.60
C GLY A 164 -1.59 -3.26 1.91
N LEU A 165 -2.31 -2.66 0.95
CA LEU A 165 -3.13 -1.47 1.19
C LEU A 165 -4.20 -1.72 2.26
N MET A 166 -4.90 -2.85 2.18
CA MET A 166 -5.92 -3.21 3.18
C MET A 166 -5.34 -3.41 4.57
N GLN A 167 -4.15 -4.00 4.70
CA GLN A 167 -3.46 -4.12 5.99
C GLN A 167 -3.14 -2.76 6.60
N VAL A 168 -2.67 -1.81 5.80
CA VAL A 168 -2.40 -0.44 6.25
C VAL A 168 -3.65 0.24 6.77
N LEU A 169 -4.75 0.16 6.02
CA LEU A 169 -6.00 0.82 6.37
C LEU A 169 -6.68 0.17 7.58
N LYS A 170 -6.63 -1.16 7.69
CA LYS A 170 -7.10 -1.87 8.88
C LYS A 170 -6.30 -1.48 10.12
N GLY A 171 -4.97 -1.37 10.01
CA GLY A 171 -4.13 -0.88 11.12
C GLY A 171 -4.45 0.56 11.50
N ALA A 172 -4.67 1.45 10.53
CA ALA A 172 -5.09 2.83 10.80
C ALA A 172 -6.47 2.89 11.48
N TYR A 173 -7.41 2.04 11.06
CA TYR A 173 -8.73 1.95 11.68
C TYR A 173 -8.67 1.40 13.11
N GLU A 174 -7.83 0.41 13.38
CA GLU A 174 -7.63 -0.10 14.74
C GLU A 174 -7.05 0.97 15.67
N ALA A 175 -6.09 1.76 15.17
CA ALA A 175 -5.56 2.91 15.89
C ALA A 175 -6.64 3.97 16.16
N PHE A 176 -7.49 4.25 15.18
CA PHE A 176 -8.62 5.17 15.33
C PHE A 176 -9.60 4.71 16.41
N LEU A 177 -9.85 3.41 16.54
CA LEU A 177 -10.67 2.83 17.60
C LEU A 177 -10.00 2.82 19.00
N GLY A 178 -8.75 3.33 19.10
CA GLY A 178 -8.00 3.39 20.35
C GLY A 178 -7.42 2.06 20.79
N LYS A 179 -7.27 1.08 19.90
CA LYS A 179 -6.54 -0.15 20.21
C LYS A 179 -5.05 0.18 20.35
N GLU A 180 -4.44 -0.28 21.44
CA GLU A 180 -2.99 -0.17 21.61
C GLU A 180 -2.31 -0.98 20.50
N ILE A 181 -1.55 -0.29 19.66
CA ILE A 181 -0.72 -0.92 18.64
C ILE A 181 0.62 -1.21 19.30
N ASP A 182 0.95 -2.48 19.41
CA ASP A 182 2.27 -2.90 19.85
C ASP A 182 3.32 -2.55 18.78
N TRP A 183 4.04 -1.45 19.00
CA TRP A 183 5.11 -0.96 18.14
C TRP A 183 6.40 -1.77 18.27
N THR A 184 6.42 -2.83 19.07
CA THR A 184 7.52 -3.80 19.08
C THR A 184 7.51 -4.57 17.75
N VAL A 185 7.81 -3.86 16.67
CA VAL A 185 8.35 -4.49 15.48
C VAL A 185 9.63 -5.13 15.95
N THR A 186 9.58 -6.42 16.26
CA THR A 186 10.79 -7.22 16.22
C THR A 186 11.42 -6.90 14.87
N GLU A 187 12.51 -6.12 14.91
CA GLU A 187 13.47 -6.14 13.82
C GLU A 187 13.83 -7.62 13.68
N THR A 188 13.09 -8.36 12.90
CA THR A 188 13.61 -9.55 12.29
C THR A 188 14.76 -9.01 11.47
N ALA A 189 15.91 -9.00 12.13
CA ALA A 189 17.20 -8.70 11.54
C ALA A 189 17.17 -9.38 10.18
N ALA A 190 17.28 -8.58 9.11
CA ALA A 190 17.75 -9.14 7.86
C ALA A 190 18.94 -10.02 8.26
N PRO A 191 19.02 -11.30 7.87
CA PRO A 191 20.11 -12.13 8.24
C PRO A 191 21.37 -11.42 7.79
N ALA A 192 22.08 -10.84 8.78
CA ALA A 192 23.41 -10.30 8.57
C ALA A 192 24.23 -11.46 8.02
N GLY A 193 24.72 -11.27 6.80
CA GLY A 193 25.53 -12.16 6.00
C GLY A 193 26.01 -13.41 6.70
N ALA A 194 25.35 -14.53 6.49
CA ALA A 194 26.04 -15.80 6.58
C ALA A 194 27.13 -15.79 5.49
N PRO A 195 28.40 -16.11 5.83
CA PRO A 195 29.44 -16.20 4.82
C PRO A 195 29.02 -17.27 3.82
N PHE A 196 28.92 -16.88 2.56
CA PHE A 196 28.66 -17.74 1.44
C PHE A 196 29.80 -18.77 1.38
N ALA A 197 29.61 -19.92 2.01
CA ALA A 197 30.49 -21.06 1.82
C ALA A 197 30.34 -21.51 0.38
N GLY A 198 31.43 -21.44 -0.37
CA GLY A 198 31.49 -21.65 -1.80
C GLY A 198 30.75 -22.90 -2.26
N SER A 199 29.75 -22.71 -3.08
CA SER A 199 29.24 -23.68 -4.00
C SER A 199 29.67 -23.29 -5.41
N GLN A 200 30.27 -24.27 -6.08
CA GLN A 200 30.84 -24.22 -7.40
C GLN A 200 30.09 -23.30 -8.36
N GLU A 201 30.83 -22.38 -8.97
CA GLU A 201 30.41 -21.62 -10.12
C GLU A 201 30.03 -22.59 -11.25
N THR A 202 28.74 -22.83 -11.41
CA THR A 202 28.22 -23.26 -12.70
C THR A 202 28.21 -22.00 -13.57
N VAL A 203 29.19 -21.90 -14.44
CA VAL A 203 29.23 -20.90 -15.51
C VAL A 203 28.02 -21.19 -16.39
N LEU A 204 26.94 -20.40 -16.23
CA LEU A 204 25.84 -20.37 -17.18
C LEU A 204 26.35 -19.65 -18.41
N GLU A 205 26.35 -20.32 -19.56
CA GLU A 205 26.70 -19.68 -20.82
C GLU A 205 25.67 -18.55 -21.14
N GLU A 206 26.16 -17.42 -21.62
CA GLU A 206 25.33 -16.23 -21.96
C GLU A 206 24.16 -16.51 -22.92
N SER A 207 24.16 -17.64 -23.61
CA SER A 207 23.13 -18.10 -24.52
C SER A 207 21.81 -18.52 -23.84
N ASP A 208 21.83 -18.79 -22.53
CA ASP A 208 20.65 -19.27 -21.79
C ASP A 208 19.81 -18.14 -21.16
N ILE A 209 20.29 -16.89 -21.21
CA ILE A 209 19.56 -15.73 -20.68
C ILE A 209 18.68 -15.13 -21.78
N LYS A 210 17.43 -15.60 -21.86
CA LYS A 210 16.43 -15.07 -22.83
C LYS A 210 15.93 -13.67 -22.53
N PHE A 211 16.03 -13.19 -21.31
CA PHE A 211 15.60 -11.85 -20.91
C PHE A 211 16.56 -11.30 -19.85
N GLY A 212 17.35 -10.29 -20.20
CA GLY A 212 18.35 -9.67 -19.32
C GLY A 212 17.81 -8.70 -18.26
N TYR A 213 16.50 -8.45 -18.24
CA TYR A 213 15.86 -7.54 -17.29
C TYR A 213 14.50 -8.09 -16.88
N CYS A 214 14.26 -8.13 -15.57
CA CYS A 214 12.92 -8.26 -15.02
C CYS A 214 12.28 -6.87 -15.12
N THR A 215 11.52 -6.63 -16.19
CA THR A 215 10.63 -5.45 -16.25
C THR A 215 9.37 -5.79 -15.50
N GLU A 216 9.24 -5.23 -14.30
CA GLU A 216 7.97 -5.17 -13.57
C GLU A 216 6.89 -4.40 -14.34
#